data_d8d821b1e751a76dc51051e49753e0cf
#
_entry.id   d8d821b1e751a76dc51051e49753e0cf
#
_cell.length_a   1.000
_cell.length_b   1.000
_cell.length_c   1.000
_cell.angle_alpha   90.00
_cell.angle_beta   90.00
_cell.angle_gamma   90.00
#
_symmetry.space_group_name_H-M   'P 1'
#
loop_
_entity.id
_entity.type
_entity.pdbx_description
1 polymer ?
#
loop_
_entity_poly.entity_id
_entity_poly.type
_entity_poly.pdbx_seq_one_letter_code
_entity_poly.pdbx_strand_id
1 'polypeptide(L)'
;RLDTSAFAAIAPVVALLPVWFIAIGLIWLPLKLTSDVSYFFFASMAMLFGVVLFSRPVQRIIFARMLGARPPTSRELLALQPAWNIVSQANHFSPNRFVLSVVDSDETNAFACGGHLLVVSSYAIDHLRQDQLTGVLAHELSHHMGGHTVALTVSQWMSLPIIGLARLGIWIRNYAQRVTSKLTKQFVVARFFMHALTTLLTAISYLLLSGFSAAQVLNNRVGRASEYRADARAAQMGFGHELVSALRNVDKHENQKGMRLRPMLSTSTHPPAGTRVA
;
A
#
# COMPACT_ATOMS: atom_id res chain seq x y z
N ARG A 1 8.01 -23.85 7.67
CA ARG A 1 8.49 -23.79 6.27
C ARG A 1 8.21 -22.38 5.78
N LEU A 2 9.27 -21.65 5.39
CA LEU A 2 9.11 -20.37 4.69
C LEU A 2 8.41 -20.67 3.38
N ASP A 3 7.20 -20.16 3.24
CA ASP A 3 6.37 -20.37 2.07
C ASP A 3 6.98 -19.60 0.88
N THR A 4 7.06 -20.21 -0.29
CA THR A 4 7.55 -19.56 -1.52
C THR A 4 6.80 -18.26 -1.83
N SER A 5 5.62 -18.06 -1.24
CA SER A 5 4.82 -16.83 -1.31
C SER A 5 5.52 -15.63 -0.64
N ALA A 6 6.23 -15.85 0.47
CA ALA A 6 6.94 -14.79 1.18
C ALA A 6 8.12 -14.24 0.33
N PHE A 7 8.83 -15.13 -0.39
CA PHE A 7 9.89 -14.69 -1.32
C PHE A 7 9.34 -13.86 -2.49
N ALA A 8 8.19 -14.25 -3.05
CA ALA A 8 7.56 -13.48 -4.10
C ALA A 8 7.12 -12.09 -3.61
N ALA A 9 6.62 -11.99 -2.38
CA ALA A 9 6.20 -10.72 -1.78
C ALA A 9 7.38 -9.73 -1.58
N ILE A 10 8.61 -10.23 -1.39
CA ILE A 10 9.81 -9.41 -1.20
C ILE A 10 10.33 -8.84 -2.54
N ALA A 11 10.03 -9.45 -3.68
CA ALA A 11 10.58 -9.05 -4.97
C ALA A 11 10.36 -7.56 -5.32
N PRO A 12 9.18 -6.93 -5.09
CA PRO A 12 9.01 -5.49 -5.31
C PRO A 12 9.88 -4.63 -4.38
N VAL A 13 10.10 -5.07 -3.14
CA VAL A 13 10.97 -4.38 -2.18
C VAL A 13 12.41 -4.38 -2.68
N VAL A 14 12.90 -5.55 -3.13
CA VAL A 14 14.25 -5.68 -3.71
C VAL A 14 14.41 -4.82 -4.96
N ALA A 15 13.41 -4.78 -5.82
CA ALA A 15 13.42 -3.95 -7.01
C ALA A 15 13.47 -2.43 -6.71
N LEU A 16 12.94 -1.99 -5.56
CA LEU A 16 13.01 -0.60 -5.12
C LEU A 16 14.37 -0.21 -4.52
N LEU A 17 15.16 -1.16 -4.01
CA LEU A 17 16.39 -0.86 -3.28
C LEU A 17 17.36 0.06 -4.04
N PRO A 18 17.71 -0.19 -5.31
CA PRO A 18 18.68 0.66 -6.02
C PRO A 18 18.22 2.12 -6.09
N VAL A 19 16.95 2.33 -6.46
CA VAL A 19 16.38 3.67 -6.61
C VAL A 19 16.18 4.33 -5.24
N TRP A 20 15.86 3.56 -4.21
CA TRP A 20 15.76 4.04 -2.83
C TRP A 20 17.11 4.52 -2.31
N PHE A 21 18.20 3.78 -2.53
CA PHE A 21 19.54 4.20 -2.14
C PHE A 21 19.94 5.50 -2.86
N ILE A 22 19.61 5.64 -4.14
CA ILE A 22 19.85 6.91 -4.86
C ILE A 22 19.05 8.05 -4.21
N ALA A 23 17.77 7.84 -3.93
CA ALA A 23 16.92 8.85 -3.32
C ALA A 23 17.41 9.27 -1.92
N ILE A 24 17.81 8.31 -1.08
CA ILE A 24 18.38 8.58 0.25
C ILE A 24 19.74 9.30 0.13
N GLY A 25 20.56 8.94 -0.88
CA GLY A 25 21.82 9.64 -1.16
C GLY A 25 21.61 11.11 -1.54
N LEU A 26 20.59 11.39 -2.34
CA LEU A 26 20.25 12.79 -2.69
C LEU A 26 19.76 13.60 -1.49
N ILE A 27 19.03 12.97 -0.54
CA ILE A 27 18.61 13.63 0.70
C ILE A 27 19.79 13.82 1.64
N TRP A 28 20.71 12.87 1.70
CA TRP A 28 21.90 12.92 2.52
C TRP A 28 22.92 13.96 2.06
N LEU A 29 23.05 14.20 0.74
CA LEU A 29 24.07 15.06 0.16
C LEU A 29 24.13 16.48 0.76
N PRO A 30 23.02 17.24 0.89
CA PRO A 30 23.05 18.53 1.58
C PRO A 30 23.41 18.42 3.06
N LEU A 31 23.04 17.32 3.73
CA LEU A 31 23.37 17.08 5.13
C LEU A 31 24.89 16.88 5.31
N LYS A 32 25.56 16.22 4.36
CA LYS A 32 27.01 16.03 4.34
C LYS A 32 27.78 17.35 4.27
N LEU A 33 27.19 18.41 3.69
CA LEU A 33 27.82 19.72 3.64
C LEU A 33 27.86 20.43 5.01
N THR A 34 27.00 20.04 5.94
CA THR A 34 26.83 20.67 7.25
C THR A 34 27.20 19.75 8.42
N SER A 35 27.41 18.46 8.16
CA SER A 35 27.68 17.47 9.21
C SER A 35 28.53 16.31 8.68
N ASP A 36 29.24 15.63 9.60
CA ASP A 36 30.07 14.47 9.27
C ASP A 36 29.32 13.14 9.30
N VAL A 37 28.01 13.17 9.13
CA VAL A 37 27.19 11.94 9.12
C VAL A 37 27.55 11.07 7.92
N SER A 38 27.91 9.81 8.18
CA SER A 38 28.18 8.82 7.15
C SER A 38 26.91 8.45 6.39
N TYR A 39 27.03 8.25 5.06
CA TYR A 39 25.91 7.81 4.21
C TYR A 39 25.29 6.50 4.71
N PHE A 40 26.12 5.51 5.03
CA PHE A 40 25.63 4.21 5.49
C PHE A 40 24.88 4.31 6.82
N PHE A 41 25.34 5.17 7.74
CA PHE A 41 24.62 5.42 8.98
C PHE A 41 23.26 6.06 8.69
N PHE A 42 23.22 7.09 7.83
CA PHE A 42 21.98 7.77 7.46
C PHE A 42 20.98 6.83 6.78
N ALA A 43 21.43 6.02 5.79
CA ALA A 43 20.60 5.06 5.11
C ALA A 43 20.08 3.96 6.06
N SER A 44 20.93 3.48 6.98
CA SER A 44 20.53 2.50 8.00
C SER A 44 19.47 3.07 8.94
N MET A 45 19.62 4.31 9.39
CA MET A 45 18.63 4.99 10.24
C MET A 45 17.31 5.20 9.50
N ALA A 46 17.35 5.59 8.23
CA ALA A 46 16.16 5.73 7.41
C ALA A 46 15.43 4.39 7.24
N MET A 47 16.15 3.29 7.07
CA MET A 47 15.57 1.94 7.00
C MET A 47 14.99 1.51 8.36
N LEU A 48 15.72 1.74 9.45
CA LEU A 48 15.27 1.40 10.80
C LEU A 48 14.00 2.18 11.20
N PHE A 49 13.91 3.45 10.79
CA PHE A 49 12.72 4.25 11.04
C PHE A 49 11.47 3.61 10.40
N GLY A 50 11.63 2.92 9.28
CA GLY A 50 10.55 2.12 8.66
C GLY A 50 10.00 1.03 9.58
N VAL A 51 10.80 0.48 10.50
CA VAL A 51 10.36 -0.56 11.46
C VAL A 51 9.29 -0.01 12.42
N VAL A 52 9.36 1.29 12.76
CA VAL A 52 8.38 1.96 13.62
C VAL A 52 6.97 1.88 13.04
N LEU A 53 6.84 1.82 11.70
CA LEU A 53 5.55 1.68 11.01
C LEU A 53 4.82 0.38 11.36
N PHE A 54 5.53 -0.65 11.82
CA PHE A 54 4.95 -1.92 12.25
C PHE A 54 4.51 -1.92 13.71
N SER A 55 4.75 -0.84 14.45
CA SER A 55 4.24 -0.72 15.82
C SER A 55 2.73 -0.53 15.82
N ARG A 56 2.04 -1.22 16.73
CA ARG A 56 0.57 -1.16 16.85
C ARG A 56 0.03 0.26 17.02
N PRO A 57 0.61 1.14 17.88
CA PRO A 57 0.11 2.49 18.03
C PRO A 57 0.21 3.31 16.73
N VAL A 58 1.30 3.16 15.95
CA VAL A 58 1.45 3.83 14.66
C VAL A 58 0.38 3.35 13.67
N GLN A 59 0.16 2.06 13.58
CA GLN A 59 -0.86 1.50 12.69
C GLN A 59 -2.28 1.93 13.11
N ARG A 60 -2.58 1.90 14.39
CA ARG A 60 -3.89 2.28 14.91
C ARG A 60 -4.19 3.77 14.77
N ILE A 61 -3.19 4.65 14.98
CA ILE A 61 -3.41 6.10 15.03
C ILE A 61 -3.11 6.75 13.68
N ILE A 62 -1.99 6.41 13.06
CA ILE A 62 -1.52 7.08 11.85
C ILE A 62 -2.10 6.41 10.61
N PHE A 63 -1.90 5.09 10.45
CA PHE A 63 -2.37 4.39 9.25
C PHE A 63 -3.90 4.36 9.17
N ALA A 64 -4.58 4.06 10.27
CA ALA A 64 -6.03 4.09 10.28
C ALA A 64 -6.56 5.46 9.84
N ARG A 65 -6.03 6.57 10.39
CA ARG A 65 -6.43 7.92 9.97
C ARG A 65 -6.10 8.24 8.52
N MET A 66 -4.92 7.87 8.05
CA MET A 66 -4.52 8.07 6.65
C MET A 66 -5.43 7.32 5.66
N LEU A 67 -5.95 6.18 6.06
CA LEU A 67 -6.89 5.35 5.30
C LEU A 67 -8.35 5.78 5.50
N GLY A 68 -8.61 6.82 6.29
CA GLY A 68 -9.98 7.22 6.65
C GLY A 68 -10.69 6.22 7.54
N ALA A 69 -9.94 5.29 8.16
CA ALA A 69 -10.50 4.27 9.02
C ALA A 69 -10.60 4.76 10.48
N ARG A 70 -11.64 4.32 11.16
CA ARG A 70 -11.95 4.62 12.55
C ARG A 70 -12.15 3.33 13.35
N PRO A 71 -12.13 3.39 14.69
CA PRO A 71 -12.57 2.27 15.52
C PRO A 71 -14.02 1.89 15.20
N PRO A 72 -14.38 0.59 15.27
CA PRO A 72 -15.75 0.15 15.12
C PRO A 72 -16.66 0.78 16.18
N THR A 73 -17.87 1.15 15.81
CA THR A 73 -18.94 1.47 16.76
C THR A 73 -19.39 0.21 17.50
N SER A 74 -20.15 0.38 18.61
CA SER A 74 -20.66 -0.78 19.37
C SER A 74 -21.52 -1.71 18.51
N ARG A 75 -22.32 -1.16 17.58
CA ARG A 75 -23.15 -1.93 16.64
C ARG A 75 -22.29 -2.73 15.65
N GLU A 76 -21.30 -2.08 15.05
CA GLU A 76 -20.38 -2.72 14.11
C GLU A 76 -19.54 -3.81 14.78
N LEU A 77 -19.13 -3.58 16.03
CA LEU A 77 -18.38 -4.55 16.81
C LEU A 77 -19.22 -5.80 17.11
N LEU A 78 -20.52 -5.67 17.34
CA LEU A 78 -21.42 -6.81 17.52
C LEU A 78 -21.50 -7.69 16.27
N ALA A 79 -21.36 -7.14 15.08
CA ALA A 79 -21.31 -7.89 13.83
C ALA A 79 -19.91 -8.46 13.54
N LEU A 80 -18.85 -7.67 13.76
CA LEU A 80 -17.48 -8.05 13.44
C LEU A 80 -16.87 -9.07 14.42
N GLN A 81 -17.12 -8.88 15.72
CA GLN A 81 -16.44 -9.66 16.76
C GLN A 81 -16.76 -11.17 16.70
N PRO A 82 -18.00 -11.63 16.48
CA PRO A 82 -18.30 -13.05 16.34
C PRO A 82 -17.58 -13.67 15.14
N ALA A 83 -17.62 -13.00 13.95
CA ALA A 83 -16.91 -13.47 12.76
C ALA A 83 -15.40 -13.55 13.01
N TRP A 84 -14.83 -12.52 13.62
CA TRP A 84 -13.40 -12.48 13.94
C TRP A 84 -12.99 -13.53 14.97
N ASN A 85 -13.83 -13.79 15.98
CA ASN A 85 -13.56 -14.85 16.97
C ASN A 85 -13.51 -16.23 16.31
N ILE A 86 -14.40 -16.53 15.36
CA ILE A 86 -14.41 -17.79 14.62
C ILE A 86 -13.10 -17.94 13.84
N VAL A 87 -12.70 -16.90 13.09
CA VAL A 87 -11.45 -16.91 12.29
C VAL A 87 -10.22 -17.04 13.19
N SER A 88 -10.17 -16.32 14.31
CA SER A 88 -9.03 -16.35 15.21
C SER A 88 -8.89 -17.66 15.95
N GLN A 89 -9.99 -18.29 16.37
CA GLN A 89 -10.01 -19.61 17.00
C GLN A 89 -9.55 -20.70 16.03
N ALA A 90 -10.06 -20.70 14.79
CA ALA A 90 -9.66 -21.65 13.76
C ALA A 90 -8.14 -21.58 13.46
N ASN A 91 -7.51 -20.45 13.69
CA ASN A 91 -6.08 -20.24 13.44
C ASN A 91 -5.22 -20.17 14.72
N HIS A 92 -5.77 -20.54 15.88
CA HIS A 92 -5.07 -20.65 17.16
C HIS A 92 -4.31 -19.39 17.61
N PHE A 93 -4.87 -18.18 17.39
CA PHE A 93 -4.29 -16.94 17.89
C PHE A 93 -5.29 -16.10 18.68
N SER A 94 -4.77 -15.19 19.51
CA SER A 94 -5.60 -14.26 20.27
C SER A 94 -6.29 -13.25 19.35
N PRO A 95 -7.62 -13.03 19.47
CA PRO A 95 -8.35 -12.03 18.70
C PRO A 95 -7.72 -10.62 18.79
N ASN A 96 -7.10 -10.31 19.93
CA ASN A 96 -6.45 -9.02 20.18
C ASN A 96 -5.11 -8.84 19.44
N ARG A 97 -4.63 -9.85 18.71
CA ARG A 97 -3.40 -9.74 17.92
C ARG A 97 -3.52 -8.71 16.81
N PHE A 98 -4.71 -8.55 16.25
CA PHE A 98 -5.01 -7.61 15.17
C PHE A 98 -5.93 -6.49 15.65
N VAL A 99 -5.86 -5.36 14.96
CA VAL A 99 -6.70 -4.18 15.20
C VAL A 99 -7.77 -4.15 14.12
N LEU A 100 -9.03 -4.35 14.51
CA LEU A 100 -10.16 -4.16 13.62
C LEU A 100 -10.49 -2.67 13.53
N SER A 101 -10.68 -2.17 12.33
CA SER A 101 -11.08 -0.80 12.03
C SER A 101 -12.14 -0.78 10.94
N VAL A 102 -12.90 0.31 10.88
CA VAL A 102 -13.98 0.49 9.90
C VAL A 102 -13.70 1.73 9.06
N VAL A 103 -13.91 1.62 7.77
CA VAL A 103 -13.92 2.76 6.84
C VAL A 103 -15.35 3.01 6.38
N ASP A 104 -15.79 4.27 6.45
CA ASP A 104 -17.10 4.65 5.96
C ASP A 104 -17.08 4.66 4.43
N SER A 105 -17.85 3.76 3.81
CA SER A 105 -17.89 3.56 2.36
C SER A 105 -19.21 2.94 1.97
N ASP A 106 -19.71 3.29 0.78
CA ASP A 106 -20.93 2.75 0.16
C ASP A 106 -20.64 1.50 -0.71
N GLU A 107 -19.43 0.96 -0.63
CA GLU A 107 -19.00 -0.22 -1.38
C GLU A 107 -18.53 -1.32 -0.43
N THR A 108 -18.76 -2.57 -0.83
CA THR A 108 -18.20 -3.72 -0.11
C THR A 108 -16.68 -3.73 -0.29
N ASN A 109 -15.96 -3.48 0.78
CA ASN A 109 -14.51 -3.54 0.77
C ASN A 109 -13.97 -4.02 2.11
N ALA A 110 -12.86 -4.74 2.06
CA ALA A 110 -12.05 -5.08 3.23
C ALA A 110 -10.60 -5.15 2.76
N PHE A 111 -9.66 -4.82 3.64
CA PHE A 111 -8.23 -4.95 3.33
C PHE A 111 -7.39 -5.05 4.58
N ALA A 112 -6.28 -5.76 4.44
CA ALA A 112 -5.26 -5.91 5.44
C ALA A 112 -4.12 -4.90 5.18
N CYS A 113 -3.61 -4.23 6.22
CA CYS A 113 -2.54 -3.24 6.10
C CYS A 113 -1.51 -3.40 7.23
N GLY A 114 -0.27 -3.07 6.92
CA GLY A 114 0.83 -3.19 7.90
C GLY A 114 1.04 -4.62 8.37
N GLY A 115 1.18 -4.80 9.67
CA GLY A 115 1.33 -6.14 10.28
C GLY A 115 0.15 -6.53 11.18
N HIS A 116 -0.75 -5.58 11.49
CA HIS A 116 -1.77 -5.79 12.51
C HIS A 116 -3.14 -5.16 12.21
N LEU A 117 -3.29 -4.38 11.14
CA LEU A 117 -4.52 -3.65 10.85
C LEU A 117 -5.38 -4.41 9.85
N LEU A 118 -6.65 -4.65 10.21
CA LEU A 118 -7.71 -5.17 9.36
C LEU A 118 -8.79 -4.10 9.25
N VAL A 119 -9.08 -3.66 8.05
CA VAL A 119 -10.08 -2.62 7.78
C VAL A 119 -11.24 -3.24 7.01
N VAL A 120 -12.47 -2.96 7.45
CA VAL A 120 -13.70 -3.42 6.78
C VAL A 120 -14.58 -2.19 6.53
N SER A 121 -15.22 -2.11 5.37
CA SER A 121 -16.16 -1.02 5.08
C SER A 121 -17.44 -1.14 5.90
N SER A 122 -18.04 0.00 6.25
CA SER A 122 -19.35 0.04 6.90
C SER A 122 -20.42 -0.69 6.07
N TYR A 123 -20.36 -0.51 4.74
CA TYR A 123 -21.27 -1.21 3.82
C TYR A 123 -21.12 -2.75 3.90
N ALA A 124 -19.90 -3.28 3.95
CA ALA A 124 -19.68 -4.72 4.08
C ALA A 124 -20.26 -5.27 5.39
N ILE A 125 -20.14 -4.52 6.48
CA ILE A 125 -20.68 -4.91 7.80
C ILE A 125 -22.22 -4.93 7.79
N ASP A 126 -22.85 -3.97 7.11
CA ASP A 126 -24.31 -3.85 7.08
C ASP A 126 -24.98 -4.80 6.07
N HIS A 127 -24.27 -5.24 5.02
CA HIS A 127 -24.87 -5.98 3.91
C HIS A 127 -24.40 -7.44 3.77
N LEU A 128 -23.25 -7.80 4.37
CA LEU A 128 -22.80 -9.18 4.39
C LEU A 128 -23.41 -9.93 5.59
N ARG A 129 -23.81 -11.18 5.34
CA ARG A 129 -24.20 -12.07 6.44
C ARG A 129 -22.99 -12.46 7.27
N GLN A 130 -23.22 -12.96 8.46
CA GLN A 130 -22.17 -13.34 9.42
C GLN A 130 -21.18 -14.36 8.83
N ASP A 131 -21.67 -15.36 8.10
CA ASP A 131 -20.86 -16.36 7.39
C ASP A 131 -19.98 -15.69 6.32
N GLN A 132 -20.56 -14.83 5.48
CA GLN A 132 -19.87 -14.10 4.42
C GLN A 132 -18.78 -13.19 5.00
N LEU A 133 -19.07 -12.47 6.09
CA LEU A 133 -18.09 -11.64 6.78
C LEU A 133 -16.94 -12.46 7.35
N THR A 134 -17.22 -13.68 7.86
CA THR A 134 -16.21 -14.62 8.32
C THR A 134 -15.25 -15.02 7.17
N GLY A 135 -15.80 -15.34 6.00
CA GLY A 135 -15.01 -15.66 4.81
C GLY A 135 -14.11 -14.51 4.35
N VAL A 136 -14.65 -13.27 4.34
CA VAL A 136 -13.86 -12.06 4.01
C VAL A 136 -12.74 -11.83 5.03
N LEU A 137 -13.01 -11.94 6.32
CA LEU A 137 -12.00 -11.76 7.36
C LEU A 137 -10.92 -12.85 7.33
N ALA A 138 -11.26 -14.09 6.96
CA ALA A 138 -10.29 -15.17 6.76
C ALA A 138 -9.38 -14.89 5.56
N HIS A 139 -9.93 -14.34 4.48
CA HIS A 139 -9.16 -13.91 3.31
C HIS A 139 -8.18 -12.80 3.68
N GLU A 140 -8.63 -11.75 4.38
CA GLU A 140 -7.76 -10.64 4.82
C GLU A 140 -6.67 -11.10 5.78
N LEU A 141 -6.99 -12.00 6.70
CA LEU A 141 -6.00 -12.63 7.55
C LEU A 141 -4.92 -13.36 6.74
N SER A 142 -5.31 -13.99 5.64
CA SER A 142 -4.39 -14.73 4.76
C SER A 142 -3.31 -13.84 4.17
N HIS A 143 -3.60 -12.57 3.89
CA HIS A 143 -2.60 -11.59 3.47
C HIS A 143 -1.57 -11.28 4.56
N HIS A 144 -2.01 -11.19 5.82
CA HIS A 144 -1.07 -11.03 6.95
C HIS A 144 -0.18 -12.26 7.13
N MET A 145 -0.75 -13.46 7.05
CA MET A 145 0.01 -14.70 7.19
C MET A 145 1.01 -14.92 6.05
N GLY A 146 0.71 -14.45 4.85
CA GLY A 146 1.60 -14.53 3.68
C GLY A 146 2.72 -13.50 3.66
N GLY A 147 2.78 -12.58 4.64
CA GLY A 147 3.78 -11.50 4.67
C GLY A 147 3.59 -10.43 3.59
N HIS A 148 2.52 -10.53 2.79
CA HIS A 148 2.23 -9.59 1.70
C HIS A 148 1.99 -8.17 2.20
N THR A 149 1.22 -8.03 3.28
CA THR A 149 0.95 -6.73 3.90
C THR A 149 2.21 -6.05 4.44
N VAL A 150 3.15 -6.84 4.97
CA VAL A 150 4.46 -6.34 5.44
C VAL A 150 5.28 -5.84 4.26
N ALA A 151 5.42 -6.64 3.21
CA ALA A 151 6.17 -6.27 2.01
C ALA A 151 5.59 -5.02 1.33
N LEU A 152 4.26 -4.93 1.24
CA LEU A 152 3.56 -3.76 0.71
C LEU A 152 3.85 -2.50 1.53
N THR A 153 3.78 -2.60 2.87
CA THR A 153 4.06 -1.47 3.77
C THR A 153 5.51 -1.00 3.65
N VAL A 154 6.48 -1.92 3.56
CA VAL A 154 7.88 -1.58 3.32
C VAL A 154 8.05 -0.90 1.97
N SER A 155 7.43 -1.44 0.91
CA SER A 155 7.48 -0.85 -0.43
C SER A 155 6.90 0.57 -0.44
N GLN A 156 5.79 0.80 0.25
CA GLN A 156 5.19 2.13 0.39
C GLN A 156 6.13 3.10 1.13
N TRP A 157 6.73 2.67 2.24
CA TRP A 157 7.71 3.45 2.96
C TRP A 157 8.90 3.85 2.07
N MET A 158 9.48 2.88 1.39
CA MET A 158 10.61 3.11 0.48
C MET A 158 10.25 4.03 -0.69
N SER A 159 9.01 4.02 -1.14
CA SER A 159 8.56 4.87 -2.25
C SER A 159 8.41 6.35 -1.86
N LEU A 160 8.25 6.69 -0.58
CA LEU A 160 8.05 8.08 -0.13
C LEU A 160 9.21 9.00 -0.54
N PRO A 161 10.51 8.72 -0.21
CA PRO A 161 11.61 9.57 -0.63
C PRO A 161 11.77 9.61 -2.16
N ILE A 162 11.49 8.51 -2.86
CA ILE A 162 11.58 8.42 -4.32
C ILE A 162 10.57 9.37 -4.97
N ILE A 163 9.29 9.24 -4.61
CA ILE A 163 8.21 10.07 -5.16
C ILE A 163 8.36 11.52 -4.73
N GLY A 164 8.73 11.74 -3.45
CA GLY A 164 8.94 13.08 -2.90
C GLY A 164 9.99 13.85 -3.68
N LEU A 165 11.16 13.27 -3.89
CA LEU A 165 12.25 13.88 -4.66
C LEU A 165 11.90 14.06 -6.14
N ALA A 166 11.26 13.07 -6.75
CA ALA A 166 10.84 13.19 -8.15
C ALA A 166 9.85 14.34 -8.35
N ARG A 167 8.87 14.48 -7.46
CA ARG A 167 7.92 15.60 -7.48
C ARG A 167 8.60 16.94 -7.22
N LEU A 168 9.50 16.99 -6.25
CA LEU A 168 10.30 18.19 -5.94
C LEU A 168 11.14 18.61 -7.15
N GLY A 169 11.83 17.68 -7.81
CA GLY A 169 12.62 17.95 -9.01
C GLY A 169 11.76 18.51 -10.16
N ILE A 170 10.60 17.93 -10.42
CA ILE A 170 9.64 18.43 -11.42
C ILE A 170 9.12 19.82 -11.02
N TRP A 171 8.82 20.05 -9.75
CA TRP A 171 8.37 21.35 -9.26
C TRP A 171 9.45 22.44 -9.44
N ILE A 172 10.70 22.15 -9.05
CA ILE A 172 11.83 23.08 -9.23
C ILE A 172 12.04 23.37 -10.72
N ARG A 173 12.00 22.34 -11.58
CA ARG A 173 12.09 22.52 -13.04
C ARG A 173 11.03 23.49 -13.55
N ASN A 174 9.77 23.27 -13.19
CA ASN A 174 8.66 24.09 -13.65
C ASN A 174 8.79 25.54 -13.15
N TYR A 175 9.26 25.73 -11.93
CA TYR A 175 9.54 27.05 -11.38
C TYR A 175 10.70 27.74 -12.12
N ALA A 176 11.81 27.04 -12.32
CA ALA A 176 12.97 27.56 -13.03
C ALA A 176 12.65 27.96 -14.47
N GLN A 177 11.82 27.16 -15.18
CA GLN A 177 11.36 27.50 -16.53
C GLN A 177 10.54 28.80 -16.54
N ARG A 178 9.67 29.03 -15.54
CA ARG A 178 8.91 30.29 -15.42
C ARG A 178 9.81 31.49 -15.17
N VAL A 179 10.86 31.34 -14.36
CA VAL A 179 11.82 32.40 -14.09
C VAL A 179 12.67 32.67 -15.35
N THR A 180 13.18 31.63 -15.99
CA THR A 180 14.02 31.76 -17.19
C THR A 180 13.28 32.40 -18.36
N SER A 181 11.98 32.16 -18.52
CA SER A 181 11.17 32.80 -19.55
C SER A 181 11.06 34.33 -19.38
N LYS A 182 11.23 34.83 -18.15
CA LYS A 182 11.22 36.27 -17.83
C LYS A 182 12.60 36.93 -17.90
N LEU A 183 13.68 36.13 -17.98
CA LEU A 183 15.02 36.69 -18.08
C LEU A 183 15.28 37.22 -19.49
N THR A 184 15.77 38.47 -19.55
CA THR A 184 16.13 39.15 -20.82
C THR A 184 17.25 38.38 -21.52
N LYS A 185 17.35 38.53 -22.86
CA LYS A 185 18.36 37.86 -23.71
C LYS A 185 19.81 38.16 -23.30
N GLN A 186 20.03 39.18 -22.48
CA GLN A 186 21.37 39.61 -22.02
C GLN A 186 22.04 38.63 -21.04
N PHE A 187 21.29 37.75 -20.38
CA PHE A 187 21.83 36.83 -19.38
C PHE A 187 22.07 35.41 -19.93
N VAL A 188 22.85 35.30 -21.02
CA VAL A 188 23.11 34.03 -21.73
C VAL A 188 23.73 32.97 -20.80
N VAL A 189 24.73 33.35 -19.99
CA VAL A 189 25.43 32.43 -19.07
C VAL A 189 24.46 31.91 -17.98
N ALA A 190 23.67 32.77 -17.36
CA ALA A 190 22.68 32.37 -16.37
C ALA A 190 21.62 31.42 -16.94
N ARG A 191 21.20 31.69 -18.18
CA ARG A 191 20.26 30.80 -18.90
C ARG A 191 20.87 29.42 -19.18
N PHE A 192 22.14 29.36 -19.56
CA PHE A 192 22.84 28.09 -19.78
C PHE A 192 22.90 27.25 -18.50
N PHE A 193 23.35 27.83 -17.38
CA PHE A 193 23.38 27.11 -16.10
C PHE A 193 21.99 26.69 -15.62
N MET A 194 20.97 27.53 -15.78
CA MET A 194 19.60 27.18 -15.42
C MET A 194 19.07 26.04 -16.30
N HIS A 195 19.41 26.04 -17.58
CA HIS A 195 19.00 24.97 -18.50
C HIS A 195 19.71 23.63 -18.15
N ALA A 196 21.00 23.67 -17.86
CA ALA A 196 21.76 22.50 -17.40
C ALA A 196 21.19 21.91 -16.11
N LEU A 197 20.91 22.78 -15.13
CA LEU A 197 20.31 22.38 -13.85
C LEU A 197 18.92 21.74 -14.05
N THR A 198 18.06 22.39 -14.83
CA THR A 198 16.69 21.87 -15.07
C THR A 198 16.73 20.54 -15.82
N THR A 199 17.66 20.38 -16.76
CA THR A 199 17.87 19.09 -17.49
C THR A 199 18.32 18.00 -16.54
N LEU A 200 19.30 18.28 -15.68
CA LEU A 200 19.79 17.33 -14.67
C LEU A 200 18.67 16.91 -13.70
N LEU A 201 17.94 17.88 -13.15
CA LEU A 201 16.83 17.59 -12.24
C LEU A 201 15.73 16.78 -12.92
N THR A 202 15.47 17.05 -14.19
CA THR A 202 14.51 16.30 -14.99
C THR A 202 14.99 14.85 -15.19
N ALA A 203 16.25 14.65 -15.56
CA ALA A 203 16.82 13.32 -15.73
C ALA A 203 16.77 12.50 -14.43
N ILE A 204 17.15 13.09 -13.31
CA ILE A 204 17.04 12.46 -11.99
C ILE A 204 15.60 12.09 -11.66
N SER A 205 14.65 13.02 -11.86
CA SER A 205 13.24 12.76 -11.58
C SER A 205 12.67 11.62 -12.40
N TYR A 206 13.00 11.56 -13.69
CA TYR A 206 12.57 10.44 -14.55
C TYR A 206 13.25 9.12 -14.18
N LEU A 207 14.54 9.12 -13.80
CA LEU A 207 15.22 7.93 -13.30
C LEU A 207 14.50 7.38 -12.05
N LEU A 208 14.20 8.24 -11.10
CA LEU A 208 13.49 7.86 -9.88
C LEU A 208 12.08 7.29 -10.19
N LEU A 209 11.33 7.96 -11.05
CA LEU A 209 9.99 7.52 -11.44
C LEU A 209 10.00 6.23 -12.27
N SER A 210 10.99 6.03 -13.15
CA SER A 210 11.08 4.80 -13.94
C SER A 210 11.36 3.58 -13.06
N GLY A 211 12.30 3.71 -12.12
CA GLY A 211 12.58 2.65 -11.15
C GLY A 211 11.38 2.35 -10.25
N PHE A 212 10.68 3.38 -9.79
CA PHE A 212 9.42 3.22 -9.05
C PHE A 212 8.35 2.51 -9.89
N SER A 213 8.16 2.93 -11.16
CA SER A 213 7.17 2.32 -12.05
C SER A 213 7.47 0.85 -12.34
N ALA A 214 8.73 0.49 -12.53
CA ALA A 214 9.16 -0.91 -12.71
C ALA A 214 8.82 -1.76 -11.47
N ALA A 215 9.09 -1.25 -10.27
CA ALA A 215 8.73 -1.91 -9.03
C ALA A 215 7.20 -2.03 -8.86
N GLN A 216 6.42 -1.04 -9.28
CA GLN A 216 4.95 -1.09 -9.25
C GLN A 216 4.39 -2.15 -10.21
N VAL A 217 4.94 -2.28 -11.40
CA VAL A 217 4.55 -3.36 -12.33
C VAL A 217 4.78 -4.73 -11.70
N LEU A 218 5.92 -4.91 -11.04
CA LEU A 218 6.22 -6.15 -10.32
C LEU A 218 5.27 -6.36 -9.13
N ASN A 219 5.01 -5.31 -8.35
CA ASN A 219 4.07 -5.36 -7.23
C ASN A 219 2.66 -5.75 -7.67
N ASN A 220 2.17 -5.22 -8.79
CA ASN A 220 0.87 -5.57 -9.35
C ASN A 220 0.79 -7.04 -9.82
N ARG A 221 1.89 -7.59 -10.35
CA ARG A 221 1.95 -9.02 -10.72
C ARG A 221 1.94 -9.92 -9.48
N VAL A 222 2.76 -9.60 -8.50
CA VAL A 222 2.82 -10.31 -7.22
C VAL A 222 1.49 -10.19 -6.48
N GLY A 223 0.85 -9.01 -6.49
CA GLY A 223 -0.44 -8.76 -5.89
C GLY A 223 -1.52 -9.70 -6.44
N ARG A 224 -1.66 -9.81 -7.76
CA ARG A 224 -2.62 -10.77 -8.36
C ARG A 224 -2.38 -12.22 -7.94
N ALA A 225 -1.12 -12.65 -7.91
CA ALA A 225 -0.79 -14.01 -7.45
C ALA A 225 -1.07 -14.18 -5.95
N SER A 226 -0.92 -13.13 -5.14
CA SER A 226 -1.22 -13.16 -3.71
C SER A 226 -2.71 -13.32 -3.42
N GLU A 227 -3.58 -12.77 -4.27
CA GLU A 227 -5.04 -12.91 -4.14
C GLU A 227 -5.47 -14.37 -4.22
N TYR A 228 -5.07 -15.09 -5.29
CA TYR A 228 -5.40 -16.52 -5.43
C TYR A 228 -4.83 -17.36 -4.28
N ARG A 229 -3.65 -16.99 -3.76
CA ARG A 229 -3.08 -17.67 -2.60
C ARG A 229 -3.83 -17.35 -1.31
N ALA A 230 -4.34 -16.12 -1.16
CA ALA A 230 -5.16 -15.74 -0.02
C ALA A 230 -6.50 -16.49 -0.05
N ASP A 231 -7.12 -16.63 -1.23
CA ASP A 231 -8.33 -17.43 -1.42
C ASP A 231 -8.09 -18.91 -1.07
N ALA A 232 -7.02 -19.49 -1.61
CA ALA A 232 -6.66 -20.88 -1.32
C ALA A 232 -6.38 -21.10 0.17
N ARG A 233 -5.74 -20.15 0.83
CA ARG A 233 -5.44 -20.23 2.26
C ARG A 233 -6.70 -20.08 3.10
N ALA A 234 -7.62 -19.17 2.74
CA ALA A 234 -8.92 -19.04 3.39
C ALA A 234 -9.73 -20.34 3.27
N ALA A 235 -9.68 -21.01 2.10
CA ALA A 235 -10.29 -22.31 1.90
C ALA A 235 -9.64 -23.41 2.75
N GLN A 236 -8.31 -23.42 2.88
CA GLN A 236 -7.57 -24.36 3.76
C GLN A 236 -7.89 -24.16 5.25
N MET A 237 -8.22 -22.94 5.66
CA MET A 237 -8.71 -22.63 7.00
C MET A 237 -10.16 -23.09 7.24
N GLY A 238 -10.84 -23.61 6.22
CA GLY A 238 -12.23 -24.06 6.29
C GLY A 238 -13.27 -23.01 5.90
N PHE A 239 -12.87 -21.83 5.40
CA PHE A 239 -13.77 -20.71 5.08
C PHE A 239 -13.98 -20.50 3.57
N GLY A 240 -13.75 -21.54 2.75
CA GLY A 240 -13.88 -21.42 1.29
C GLY A 240 -15.31 -21.17 0.83
N HIS A 241 -16.29 -21.84 1.43
CA HIS A 241 -17.70 -21.66 1.09
C HIS A 241 -18.24 -20.28 1.45
N GLU A 242 -17.85 -19.79 2.62
CA GLU A 242 -18.19 -18.47 3.14
C GLU A 242 -17.61 -17.38 2.24
N LEU A 243 -16.36 -17.52 1.84
CA LEU A 243 -15.70 -16.57 0.94
C LEU A 243 -16.36 -16.57 -0.45
N VAL A 244 -16.63 -17.74 -1.06
CA VAL A 244 -17.33 -17.82 -2.34
C VAL A 244 -18.72 -17.20 -2.24
N SER A 245 -19.44 -17.43 -1.14
CA SER A 245 -20.75 -16.82 -0.90
C SER A 245 -20.66 -15.29 -0.83
N ALA A 246 -19.63 -14.74 -0.16
CA ALA A 246 -19.37 -13.30 -0.10
C ALA A 246 -19.04 -12.73 -1.49
N LEU A 247 -18.14 -13.35 -2.24
CA LEU A 247 -17.75 -12.94 -3.59
C LEU A 247 -18.93 -12.91 -4.56
N ARG A 248 -19.80 -13.91 -4.52
CA ARG A 248 -21.03 -13.95 -5.34
C ARG A 248 -22.02 -12.84 -4.98
N ASN A 249 -22.08 -12.45 -3.70
CA ASN A 249 -22.92 -11.33 -3.26
C ASN A 249 -22.37 -10.00 -3.81
N VAL A 250 -21.06 -9.80 -3.73
CA VAL A 250 -20.38 -8.61 -4.29
C VAL A 250 -20.59 -8.52 -5.80
N ASP A 251 -20.37 -9.60 -6.54
CA ASP A 251 -20.52 -9.64 -8.00
C ASP A 251 -21.96 -9.30 -8.45
N LYS A 252 -22.98 -9.80 -7.75
CA LYS A 252 -24.38 -9.45 -8.01
C LYS A 252 -24.65 -7.96 -7.83
N HIS A 253 -24.10 -7.34 -6.78
CA HIS A 253 -24.30 -5.93 -6.50
C HIS A 253 -23.53 -5.03 -7.50
N GLU A 254 -22.30 -5.40 -7.89
CA GLU A 254 -21.55 -4.69 -8.93
C GLU A 254 -22.27 -4.73 -10.27
N ASN A 255 -22.84 -5.87 -10.66
CA ASN A 255 -23.59 -6.04 -11.90
C ASN A 255 -24.93 -5.26 -11.89
N GLN A 256 -25.61 -5.15 -10.75
CA GLN A 256 -26.87 -4.40 -10.60
C GLN A 256 -26.68 -2.87 -10.65
N LYS A 257 -25.53 -2.36 -10.14
CA LYS A 257 -25.21 -0.90 -10.19
C LYS A 257 -24.92 -0.40 -11.62
N GLY A 258 -24.96 -1.28 -12.62
CA GLY A 258 -24.69 -0.97 -14.01
C GLY A 258 -23.23 -0.54 -14.21
N MET A 259 -22.68 -0.86 -15.38
CA MET A 259 -21.33 -0.51 -15.83
C MET A 259 -21.16 1.01 -15.92
N ARG A 260 -21.24 1.73 -14.79
CA ARG A 260 -20.71 3.09 -14.70
C ARG A 260 -19.20 2.94 -14.83
N LEU A 261 -18.67 3.56 -15.87
CA LEU A 261 -17.24 3.71 -16.15
C LEU A 261 -16.48 3.74 -14.81
N ARG A 262 -15.78 2.67 -14.50
CA ARG A 262 -14.92 2.62 -13.31
C ARG A 262 -13.97 3.79 -13.44
N PRO A 263 -13.92 4.74 -12.50
CA PRO A 263 -12.86 5.71 -12.49
C PRO A 263 -11.55 4.92 -12.48
N MET A 264 -10.55 5.34 -13.22
CA MET A 264 -9.21 4.73 -13.32
C MET A 264 -8.49 4.62 -11.97
N LEU A 265 -9.15 5.06 -10.90
CA LEU A 265 -8.79 5.08 -9.49
C LEU A 265 -9.79 4.26 -8.63
N SER A 266 -10.41 3.19 -9.18
CA SER A 266 -11.22 2.34 -8.33
C SER A 266 -10.31 1.71 -7.27
N THR A 267 -10.62 1.99 -6.02
CA THR A 267 -9.92 1.54 -4.81
C THR A 267 -10.13 0.05 -4.51
N SER A 268 -10.66 -0.74 -5.44
CA SER A 268 -10.72 -2.19 -5.25
C SER A 268 -9.31 -2.75 -5.26
N THR A 269 -8.82 -3.06 -4.08
CA THR A 269 -7.50 -3.69 -3.86
C THR A 269 -7.43 -5.08 -4.48
N HIS A 270 -8.57 -5.66 -4.84
CA HIS A 270 -8.72 -7.05 -5.31
C HIS A 270 -9.17 -7.15 -6.78
N PRO A 271 -8.81 -8.22 -7.49
CA PRO A 271 -9.39 -8.56 -8.80
C PRO A 271 -10.91 -8.72 -8.72
N PRO A 272 -11.63 -8.56 -9.85
CA PRO A 272 -13.08 -8.73 -9.89
C PRO A 272 -13.52 -10.06 -9.27
N ALA A 273 -14.58 -10.02 -8.46
CA ALA A 273 -15.08 -11.18 -7.72
C ALA A 273 -15.42 -12.36 -8.65
N GLY A 274 -15.98 -12.10 -9.85
CA GLY A 274 -16.32 -13.12 -10.82
C GLY A 274 -15.12 -13.95 -11.33
N THR A 275 -13.92 -13.39 -11.36
CA THR A 275 -12.68 -14.12 -11.78
C THR A 275 -12.09 -14.98 -10.67
N ARG A 276 -12.54 -14.82 -9.42
CA ARG A 276 -12.03 -15.53 -8.24
C ARG A 276 -12.92 -16.73 -7.85
N VAL A 277 -14.14 -16.77 -8.36
CA VAL A 277 -15.13 -17.83 -8.06
C VAL A 277 -15.03 -19.02 -9.06
N ALA A 278 -14.35 -18.83 -10.19
CA ALA A 278 -14.10 -19.88 -11.18
C ALA A 278 -12.99 -20.83 -10.73
#